data_fc819e098b0d4cda8847a598d77e8adb
#
_entry.id   fc819e098b0d4cda8847a598d77e8adb
#
_cell.length_a   1.000
_cell.length_b   1.000
_cell.length_c   1.000
_cell.angle_alpha   90.00
_cell.angle_beta   90.00
_cell.angle_gamma   90.00
#
_symmetry.space_group_name_H-M   'P 1'
#
loop_
_entity.id
_entity.type
_entity.pdbx_description
1 polymer ?
#
loop_
_entity_poly.entity_id
_entity_poly.type
_entity_poly.pdbx_seq_one_letter_code
_entity_poly.pdbx_strand_id
1 'polypeptide(L)'
;NGKEVKKILVDGKEFMTGDTKTALKNLPTSIIEKIKAYDEKSDLSKVTGIDDGEEQTVLDFGVKKGMNKGLISNIDLGVGNKSRYNMRGMGGYFSNNSRFMLFVNANNTSDRGFGGGGPGRGFGGANGLNASKMIGANYNYELKDKFKFNTSLRWNHSDGDIWSRRSSENFMGSSSSFSNSLTQNFSRNNSWNGNIRLEWTPDSMTNILFRPSISWSTSDGLSGSQSASYNKDPYTITTKDPLSEEGIDELDKAGAMVNSQLTNGITYSDNTNVRGMLQVNRKLGNKGRNITLRMDAKYTD
;
A
#
# COMPACT_ATOMS: atom_id res chain seq x y z
N ASN A 1 13.61 1.53 19.59
CA ASN A 1 14.88 1.42 18.86
C ASN A 1 14.81 1.89 17.40
N GLY A 2 13.64 2.25 16.84
CA GLY A 2 13.52 2.81 15.49
C GLY A 2 13.80 1.86 14.31
N LYS A 3 14.04 0.55 14.55
CA LYS A 3 14.24 -0.42 13.48
C LYS A 3 12.92 -0.73 12.76
N GLU A 4 12.97 -0.82 11.44
CA GLU A 4 11.82 -1.21 10.64
C GLU A 4 11.52 -2.71 10.79
N VAL A 5 10.26 -3.05 11.08
CA VAL A 5 9.82 -4.46 11.13
C VAL A 5 9.69 -5.01 9.71
N LYS A 6 10.46 -6.04 9.41
CA LYS A 6 10.49 -6.69 8.09
C LYS A 6 9.55 -7.89 7.98
N LYS A 7 9.20 -8.50 9.12
CA LYS A 7 8.45 -9.76 9.14
C LYS A 7 7.51 -9.83 10.35
N ILE A 8 6.31 -10.32 10.13
CA ILE A 8 5.33 -10.60 11.16
C ILE A 8 5.13 -12.11 11.26
N LEU A 9 5.22 -12.65 12.46
CA LEU A 9 4.90 -14.04 12.75
C LEU A 9 3.69 -14.11 13.69
N VAL A 10 2.97 -15.22 13.62
CA VAL A 10 1.94 -15.62 14.57
C VAL A 10 2.25 -17.05 15.00
N ASP A 11 2.56 -17.26 16.28
CA ASP A 11 3.10 -18.53 16.81
C ASP A 11 4.25 -19.08 15.96
N GLY A 12 5.24 -18.23 15.63
CA GLY A 12 6.41 -18.60 14.85
C GLY A 12 6.17 -18.80 13.35
N LYS A 13 4.94 -18.68 12.83
CA LYS A 13 4.61 -18.84 11.41
C LYS A 13 4.39 -17.49 10.75
N GLU A 14 4.93 -17.29 9.56
CA GLU A 14 4.84 -16.03 8.82
C GLU A 14 3.38 -15.65 8.55
N PHE A 15 3.04 -14.40 8.81
CA PHE A 15 1.71 -13.86 8.64
C PHE A 15 1.76 -12.69 7.64
N MET A 16 1.00 -12.78 6.55
CA MET A 16 0.95 -11.79 5.47
C MET A 16 2.33 -11.45 4.91
N THR A 17 2.98 -12.43 4.30
CA THR A 17 4.31 -12.31 3.68
C THR A 17 4.42 -11.05 2.82
N GLY A 18 5.42 -10.22 3.13
CA GLY A 18 5.71 -8.99 2.36
C GLY A 18 4.81 -7.80 2.65
N ASP A 19 3.80 -7.90 3.54
CA ASP A 19 2.94 -6.78 3.91
C ASP A 19 2.74 -6.66 5.43
N THR A 20 3.80 -6.23 6.10
CA THR A 20 3.81 -6.05 7.56
C THR A 20 2.82 -5.02 8.06
N LYS A 21 2.51 -3.99 7.26
CA LYS A 21 1.56 -2.93 7.63
C LYS A 21 0.13 -3.45 7.69
N THR A 22 -0.27 -4.20 6.67
CA THR A 22 -1.59 -4.84 6.64
C THR A 22 -1.69 -5.92 7.72
N ALA A 23 -0.62 -6.69 7.95
CA ALA A 23 -0.57 -7.69 9.01
C ALA A 23 -0.84 -7.08 10.40
N LEU A 24 -0.13 -6.01 10.76
CA LEU A 24 -0.30 -5.34 12.06
C LEU A 24 -1.68 -4.75 12.29
N LYS A 25 -2.30 -4.21 11.24
CA LYS A 25 -3.63 -3.60 11.35
C LYS A 25 -4.77 -4.61 11.50
N ASN A 26 -4.56 -5.82 11.01
CA ASN A 26 -5.62 -6.81 10.88
C ASN A 26 -5.48 -7.99 11.82
N LEU A 27 -4.42 -8.04 12.61
CA LEU A 27 -4.28 -9.06 13.63
C LEU A 27 -5.21 -8.75 14.81
N PRO A 28 -6.22 -9.61 15.10
CA PRO A 28 -7.15 -9.36 16.18
C PRO A 28 -6.43 -9.37 17.53
N THR A 29 -6.42 -8.23 18.22
CA THR A 29 -5.77 -8.12 19.55
C THR A 29 -6.39 -9.04 20.59
N SER A 30 -7.66 -9.39 20.43
CA SER A 30 -8.40 -10.30 21.34
C SER A 30 -7.81 -11.71 21.43
N ILE A 31 -7.15 -12.19 20.37
CA ILE A 31 -6.53 -13.53 20.34
C ILE A 31 -5.07 -13.53 20.78
N ILE A 32 -4.43 -12.36 20.90
CA ILE A 32 -3.01 -12.25 21.22
C ILE A 32 -2.82 -12.38 22.73
N GLU A 33 -1.87 -13.22 23.14
CA GLU A 33 -1.44 -13.37 24.52
C GLU A 33 -0.14 -12.60 24.79
N LYS A 34 0.81 -12.66 23.86
CA LYS A 34 2.12 -12.05 24.01
C LYS A 34 2.70 -11.61 22.68
N ILE A 35 3.64 -10.68 22.74
CA ILE A 35 4.40 -10.19 21.59
C ILE A 35 5.87 -10.33 21.89
N LYS A 36 6.64 -10.91 20.96
CA LYS A 36 8.10 -10.96 21.00
C LYS A 36 8.66 -10.16 19.83
N ALA A 37 9.66 -9.34 20.10
CA ALA A 37 10.44 -8.66 19.09
C ALA A 37 11.89 -9.17 19.17
N TYR A 38 12.43 -9.57 18.02
CA TYR A 38 13.81 -10.04 17.94
C TYR A 38 14.36 -9.86 16.53
N ASP A 39 15.69 -9.87 16.44
CA ASP A 39 16.37 -9.84 15.15
C ASP A 39 16.63 -11.29 14.70
N GLU A 40 16.19 -11.61 13.50
CA GLU A 40 16.31 -12.93 12.87
C GLU A 40 17.39 -12.87 11.80
N LYS A 41 18.30 -13.83 11.77
CA LYS A 41 19.33 -13.95 10.74
C LYS A 41 18.74 -14.18 9.37
N SER A 42 19.50 -13.82 8.32
CA SER A 42 19.10 -14.06 6.93
C SER A 42 18.79 -15.53 6.63
N ASP A 43 17.99 -15.79 5.59
CA ASP A 43 17.69 -17.15 5.16
C ASP A 43 18.97 -17.92 4.78
N LEU A 44 19.96 -17.23 4.22
CA LEU A 44 21.26 -17.84 3.87
C LEU A 44 22.03 -18.23 5.14
N SER A 45 22.13 -17.31 6.09
CA SER A 45 22.84 -17.54 7.37
C SER A 45 22.24 -18.71 8.16
N LYS A 46 20.90 -18.86 8.19
CA LYS A 46 20.21 -19.99 8.84
C LYS A 46 20.55 -21.33 8.22
N VAL A 47 20.65 -21.41 6.89
CA VAL A 47 20.88 -22.66 6.16
C VAL A 47 22.35 -23.05 6.16
N THR A 48 23.24 -22.07 5.98
CA THR A 48 24.69 -22.31 5.90
C THR A 48 25.36 -22.40 7.28
N GLY A 49 24.79 -21.75 8.29
CA GLY A 49 25.40 -21.53 9.59
C GLY A 49 26.49 -20.46 9.58
N ILE A 50 26.70 -19.77 8.44
CA ILE A 50 27.68 -18.69 8.28
C ILE A 50 26.94 -17.38 8.47
N ASP A 51 27.44 -16.51 9.33
CA ASP A 51 26.86 -15.19 9.55
C ASP A 51 27.27 -14.27 8.39
N ASP A 52 26.27 -13.77 7.66
CA ASP A 52 26.44 -12.83 6.55
C ASP A 52 26.27 -11.38 6.98
N GLY A 53 26.02 -11.14 8.28
CA GLY A 53 25.80 -9.82 8.84
C GLY A 53 24.41 -9.22 8.53
N GLU A 54 23.56 -9.95 7.80
CA GLU A 54 22.21 -9.52 7.49
C GLU A 54 21.20 -10.03 8.52
N GLU A 55 20.51 -9.10 9.17
CA GLU A 55 19.46 -9.40 10.13
C GLU A 55 18.18 -8.64 9.76
N GLN A 56 17.05 -9.24 10.10
CA GLN A 56 15.74 -8.61 9.93
C GLN A 56 14.97 -8.60 11.26
N THR A 57 14.38 -7.45 11.59
CA THR A 57 13.56 -7.33 12.79
C THR A 57 12.22 -8.02 12.58
N VAL A 58 11.88 -8.92 13.49
CA VAL A 58 10.68 -9.76 13.47
C VAL A 58 9.81 -9.45 14.68
N LEU A 59 8.50 -9.36 14.48
CA LEU A 59 7.49 -9.40 15.54
C LEU A 59 6.75 -10.73 15.48
N ASP A 60 6.82 -11.49 16.56
CA ASP A 60 6.09 -12.76 16.71
C ASP A 60 4.99 -12.61 17.76
N PHE A 61 3.74 -12.79 17.32
CA PHE A 61 2.54 -12.69 18.12
C PHE A 61 2.12 -14.07 18.60
N GLY A 62 2.30 -14.36 19.89
CA GLY A 62 1.81 -15.58 20.51
C GLY A 62 0.31 -15.53 20.71
N VAL A 63 -0.39 -16.55 20.24
CA VAL A 63 -1.85 -16.67 20.34
C VAL A 63 -2.25 -17.40 21.62
N LYS A 64 -3.37 -16.98 22.24
CA LYS A 64 -3.93 -17.63 23.43
C LYS A 64 -4.19 -19.11 23.19
N LYS A 65 -3.96 -19.92 24.22
CA LYS A 65 -4.20 -21.38 24.14
C LYS A 65 -5.62 -21.69 23.65
N GLY A 66 -5.72 -22.58 22.66
CA GLY A 66 -6.99 -22.97 22.03
C GLY A 66 -7.48 -22.05 20.90
N MET A 67 -6.87 -20.88 20.70
CA MET A 67 -7.23 -19.97 19.60
C MET A 67 -6.31 -20.10 18.36
N ASN A 68 -5.40 -21.04 18.36
CA ASN A 68 -4.51 -21.34 17.23
C ASN A 68 -5.14 -22.26 16.16
N LYS A 69 -6.39 -22.67 16.36
CA LYS A 69 -7.20 -23.50 15.45
C LYS A 69 -8.62 -22.97 15.41
N GLY A 70 -9.23 -22.95 14.23
CA GLY A 70 -10.64 -22.57 14.05
C GLY A 70 -10.83 -21.49 13.01
N LEU A 71 -12.01 -20.92 13.02
CA LEU A 71 -12.43 -19.83 12.15
C LEU A 71 -12.45 -18.53 12.96
N ILE A 72 -11.89 -17.48 12.38
CA ILE A 72 -12.05 -16.11 12.87
C ILE A 72 -12.67 -15.27 11.77
N SER A 73 -13.56 -14.36 12.15
CA SER A 73 -14.12 -13.38 11.21
C SER A 73 -14.43 -12.07 11.91
N ASN A 74 -14.29 -11.00 11.16
CA ASN A 74 -14.73 -9.67 11.56
C ASN A 74 -15.29 -8.96 10.34
N ILE A 75 -16.48 -8.39 10.48
CA ILE A 75 -17.16 -7.65 9.41
C ILE A 75 -17.66 -6.35 10.01
N ASP A 76 -17.31 -5.26 9.35
CA ASP A 76 -17.73 -3.89 9.66
C ASP A 76 -18.44 -3.32 8.42
N LEU A 77 -19.68 -2.88 8.59
CA LEU A 77 -20.50 -2.32 7.52
C LEU A 77 -21.05 -0.97 7.97
N GLY A 78 -20.82 0.04 7.16
CA GLY A 78 -21.33 1.39 7.39
C GLY A 78 -22.00 1.94 6.14
N VAL A 79 -23.12 2.61 6.34
CA VAL A 79 -23.80 3.39 5.31
C VAL A 79 -24.06 4.80 5.84
N GLY A 80 -23.95 5.78 4.98
CA GLY A 80 -24.13 7.18 5.33
C GLY A 80 -25.01 7.92 4.32
N ASN A 81 -25.30 9.18 4.60
CA ASN A 81 -25.97 10.04 3.65
C ASN A 81 -25.12 10.27 2.40
N LYS A 82 -25.69 10.83 1.32
CA LYS A 82 -25.02 11.10 0.04
C LYS A 82 -24.35 9.85 -0.57
N SER A 83 -25.01 8.69 -0.46
CA SER A 83 -24.53 7.39 -0.99
C SER A 83 -23.14 6.97 -0.46
N ARG A 84 -22.82 7.36 0.78
CA ARG A 84 -21.57 6.92 1.43
C ARG A 84 -21.71 5.51 1.95
N TYR A 85 -20.66 4.73 1.74
CA TYR A 85 -20.56 3.37 2.26
C TYR A 85 -19.14 3.06 2.74
N ASN A 86 -19.07 2.18 3.71
CA ASN A 86 -17.84 1.55 4.18
C ASN A 86 -18.13 0.07 4.45
N MET A 87 -17.36 -0.80 3.84
CA MET A 87 -17.39 -2.23 4.05
C MET A 87 -15.97 -2.70 4.34
N ARG A 88 -15.77 -3.36 5.47
CA ARG A 88 -14.52 -3.99 5.84
C ARG A 88 -14.82 -5.39 6.33
N GLY A 89 -14.13 -6.37 5.77
CA GLY A 89 -14.29 -7.77 6.14
C GLY A 89 -12.96 -8.48 6.25
N MET A 90 -12.83 -9.32 7.25
CA MET A 90 -11.72 -10.24 7.43
C MET A 90 -12.26 -11.59 7.82
N GLY A 91 -11.78 -12.65 7.17
CA GLY A 91 -12.04 -14.03 7.54
C GLY A 91 -10.76 -14.83 7.55
N GLY A 92 -10.63 -15.76 8.48
CA GLY A 92 -9.44 -16.60 8.57
C GLY A 92 -9.76 -17.97 9.11
N TYR A 93 -9.12 -18.98 8.53
CA TYR A 93 -9.13 -20.36 8.98
C TYR A 93 -7.73 -20.80 9.41
N PHE A 94 -7.61 -21.32 10.60
CA PHE A 94 -6.38 -21.77 11.19
C PHE A 94 -6.44 -23.25 11.49
N SER A 95 -5.40 -23.99 11.11
CA SER A 95 -5.19 -25.38 11.50
C SER A 95 -3.74 -25.60 11.93
N ASN A 96 -3.38 -26.82 12.34
CA ASN A 96 -2.00 -27.11 12.79
C ASN A 96 -0.96 -26.76 11.72
N ASN A 97 -1.25 -27.06 10.47
CA ASN A 97 -0.30 -26.97 9.37
C ASN A 97 -0.61 -25.88 8.37
N SER A 98 -1.87 -25.39 8.34
CA SER A 98 -2.28 -24.39 7.36
C SER A 98 -3.02 -23.21 7.99
N ARG A 99 -2.86 -22.06 7.36
CA ARG A 99 -3.58 -20.82 7.70
C ARG A 99 -4.02 -20.16 6.41
N PHE A 100 -5.27 -19.82 6.35
CA PHE A 100 -5.85 -19.04 5.26
C PHE A 100 -6.47 -17.78 5.83
N MET A 101 -6.23 -16.65 5.18
CA MET A 101 -6.82 -15.36 5.53
C MET A 101 -7.35 -14.69 4.28
N LEU A 102 -8.54 -14.09 4.39
CA LEU A 102 -9.18 -13.29 3.36
C LEU A 102 -9.48 -11.90 3.93
N PHE A 103 -9.21 -10.86 3.15
CA PHE A 103 -9.48 -9.48 3.49
C PHE A 103 -10.26 -8.82 2.36
N VAL A 104 -11.28 -8.07 2.73
CA VAL A 104 -12.09 -7.29 1.78
C VAL A 104 -12.29 -5.90 2.36
N ASN A 105 -12.09 -4.89 1.54
CA ASN A 105 -12.42 -3.51 1.87
C ASN A 105 -13.07 -2.86 0.65
N ALA A 106 -14.12 -2.10 0.88
CA ALA A 106 -14.73 -1.24 -0.14
C ALA A 106 -15.35 -0.03 0.53
N ASN A 107 -14.92 1.17 0.16
CA ASN A 107 -15.49 2.39 0.71
C ASN A 107 -15.37 3.55 -0.29
N ASN A 108 -16.19 4.58 -0.08
CA ASN A 108 -16.13 5.87 -0.75
C ASN A 108 -16.10 7.04 0.24
N THR A 109 -15.56 6.81 1.43
CA THR A 109 -15.44 7.76 2.53
C THR A 109 -14.04 8.34 2.68
N SER A 110 -13.17 8.14 1.68
CA SER A 110 -11.74 8.48 1.73
C SER A 110 -10.95 7.70 2.80
N ASP A 111 -11.52 6.62 3.33
CA ASP A 111 -10.80 5.69 4.19
C ASP A 111 -9.88 4.81 3.34
N ARG A 112 -8.60 4.76 3.70
CA ARG A 112 -7.60 3.96 2.98
C ARG A 112 -7.65 2.47 3.32
N GLY A 113 -8.61 2.05 4.13
CA GLY A 113 -8.81 0.65 4.50
C GLY A 113 -7.61 -0.01 5.15
N PHE A 114 -7.37 -1.27 4.81
CA PHE A 114 -6.27 -2.06 5.36
C PHE A 114 -4.87 -1.63 4.88
N GLY A 115 -4.75 -0.90 3.78
CA GLY A 115 -3.47 -0.58 3.13
C GLY A 115 -2.94 0.84 3.35
N GLY A 116 -3.64 1.71 4.06
CA GLY A 116 -3.34 3.14 4.10
C GLY A 116 -2.64 3.64 5.37
N GLY A 117 -1.44 4.20 5.23
CA GLY A 117 -0.81 5.10 6.20
C GLY A 117 -0.23 4.45 7.45
N GLY A 118 1.05 4.74 7.75
CA GLY A 118 1.67 4.44 9.04
C GLY A 118 1.05 5.25 10.18
N PRO A 119 1.30 4.86 11.45
CA PRO A 119 0.93 5.67 12.60
C PRO A 119 1.57 7.04 12.49
N GLY A 120 0.77 8.11 12.54
CA GLY A 120 1.25 9.48 12.53
C GLY A 120 0.93 10.32 11.30
N ARG A 121 0.37 9.75 10.23
CA ARG A 121 -0.32 10.58 9.23
C ARG A 121 -1.79 10.61 9.61
N GLY A 122 -2.08 11.59 10.45
CA GLY A 122 -3.42 11.97 10.85
C GLY A 122 -4.34 12.11 9.65
N PHE A 123 -5.59 12.33 9.91
CA PHE A 123 -6.65 12.73 8.99
C PHE A 123 -6.25 13.94 8.09
N GLY A 124 -5.06 13.88 7.50
CA GLY A 124 -4.62 14.73 6.42
C GLY A 124 -5.51 14.39 5.25
N GLY A 125 -6.59 15.11 5.13
CA GLY A 125 -7.61 14.91 4.16
C GLY A 125 -6.97 14.80 2.78
N ALA A 126 -7.16 13.70 2.09
CA ALA A 126 -7.17 13.74 0.67
C ALA A 126 -8.27 14.75 0.31
N ASN A 127 -7.87 15.89 -0.22
CA ASN A 127 -8.82 16.86 -0.72
C ASN A 127 -9.66 16.17 -1.80
N GLY A 128 -10.99 16.12 -1.65
CA GLY A 128 -11.88 15.50 -2.60
C GLY A 128 -12.40 14.10 -2.21
N LEU A 129 -13.08 13.47 -3.14
CA LEU A 129 -13.70 12.18 -2.99
C LEU A 129 -12.74 11.07 -3.44
N ASN A 130 -12.50 10.12 -2.56
CA ASN A 130 -11.74 8.92 -2.90
C ASN A 130 -12.57 7.69 -2.57
N ALA A 131 -12.72 6.81 -3.55
CA ALA A 131 -13.25 5.48 -3.37
C ALA A 131 -12.11 4.48 -3.44
N SER A 132 -12.13 3.48 -2.58
CA SER A 132 -11.14 2.41 -2.59
C SER A 132 -11.80 1.05 -2.43
N LYS A 133 -11.26 0.06 -3.14
CA LYS A 133 -11.64 -1.35 -3.04
C LYS A 133 -10.38 -2.17 -2.92
N MET A 134 -10.40 -3.18 -2.08
CA MET A 134 -9.30 -4.12 -1.91
C MET A 134 -9.83 -5.51 -1.63
N ILE A 135 -9.23 -6.50 -2.26
CA ILE A 135 -9.37 -7.90 -1.92
C ILE A 135 -7.97 -8.46 -1.75
N GLY A 136 -7.73 -9.12 -0.64
CA GLY A 136 -6.46 -9.76 -0.36
C GLY A 136 -6.65 -11.14 0.25
N ALA A 137 -5.83 -12.09 -0.16
CA ALA A 137 -5.78 -13.43 0.39
C ALA A 137 -4.34 -13.79 0.77
N ASN A 138 -4.21 -14.53 1.85
CA ASN A 138 -2.94 -15.08 2.30
C ASN A 138 -3.13 -16.55 2.66
N TYR A 139 -2.20 -17.39 2.25
CA TYR A 139 -2.19 -18.81 2.60
C TYR A 139 -0.80 -19.23 3.03
N ASN A 140 -0.72 -19.92 4.15
CA ASN A 140 0.49 -20.48 4.72
C ASN A 140 0.28 -21.98 4.98
N TYR A 141 1.23 -22.78 4.56
CA TYR A 141 1.27 -24.21 4.83
C TYR A 141 2.68 -24.60 5.31
N GLU A 142 2.75 -25.39 6.38
CA GLU A 142 4.01 -25.85 6.93
C GLU A 142 3.90 -27.33 7.32
N LEU A 143 4.84 -28.14 6.83
CA LEU A 143 4.97 -29.55 7.14
C LEU A 143 6.31 -29.81 7.85
N LYS A 144 6.31 -29.84 9.17
CA LYS A 144 7.40 -30.30 10.07
C LYS A 144 8.81 -29.99 9.53
N ASP A 145 9.17 -28.76 9.39
CA ASP A 145 10.50 -28.29 8.93
C ASP A 145 10.98 -28.82 7.55
N LYS A 146 10.14 -29.62 6.86
CA LYS A 146 10.46 -30.16 5.54
C LYS A 146 9.96 -29.30 4.39
N PHE A 147 8.81 -28.67 4.59
CA PHE A 147 8.17 -27.89 3.52
C PHE A 147 7.42 -26.73 4.11
N LYS A 148 7.72 -25.53 3.62
CA LYS A 148 6.99 -24.30 3.96
C LYS A 148 6.54 -23.61 2.67
N PHE A 149 5.27 -23.31 2.60
CA PHE A 149 4.66 -22.61 1.51
C PHE A 149 3.87 -21.42 2.04
N ASN A 150 4.28 -20.22 1.65
CA ASN A 150 3.59 -18.98 1.99
C ASN A 150 3.26 -18.25 0.69
N THR A 151 2.04 -17.77 0.57
CA THR A 151 1.63 -16.97 -0.58
C THR A 151 0.68 -15.86 -0.16
N SER A 152 0.78 -14.74 -0.83
CA SER A 152 -0.22 -13.68 -0.72
C SER A 152 -0.56 -13.13 -2.10
N LEU A 153 -1.82 -12.77 -2.26
CA LEU A 153 -2.35 -12.10 -3.46
C LEU A 153 -3.21 -10.93 -2.99
N ARG A 154 -3.00 -9.75 -3.59
CA ARG A 154 -3.80 -8.56 -3.28
C ARG A 154 -4.12 -7.79 -4.54
N TRP A 155 -5.38 -7.45 -4.69
CA TRP A 155 -5.88 -6.48 -5.64
C TRP A 155 -6.32 -5.21 -4.92
N ASN A 156 -5.95 -4.07 -5.47
CA ASN A 156 -6.44 -2.77 -5.04
C ASN A 156 -6.96 -1.99 -6.24
N HIS A 157 -8.03 -1.28 -5.99
CA HIS A 157 -8.61 -0.32 -6.93
C HIS A 157 -8.90 0.98 -6.18
N SER A 158 -8.56 2.10 -6.77
CA SER A 158 -8.93 3.41 -6.22
C SER A 158 -9.34 4.37 -7.32
N ASP A 159 -10.43 5.08 -7.07
CA ASP A 159 -10.87 6.23 -7.85
C ASP A 159 -10.73 7.48 -6.99
N GLY A 160 -10.13 8.52 -7.52
CA GLY A 160 -10.01 9.82 -6.88
C GLY A 160 -10.59 10.93 -7.76
N ASP A 161 -11.39 11.81 -7.17
CA ASP A 161 -11.81 13.09 -7.74
C ASP A 161 -11.40 14.18 -6.75
N ILE A 162 -10.29 14.83 -7.06
CA ILE A 162 -9.70 15.86 -6.23
C ILE A 162 -9.96 17.20 -6.87
N TRP A 163 -10.69 18.04 -6.15
CA TRP A 163 -11.02 19.37 -6.57
C TRP A 163 -10.43 20.39 -5.59
N SER A 164 -9.75 21.39 -6.09
CA SER A 164 -9.22 22.48 -5.27
C SER A 164 -9.40 23.82 -5.95
N ARG A 165 -9.75 24.81 -5.15
CA ARG A 165 -9.83 26.20 -5.55
C ARG A 165 -8.97 27.02 -4.63
N ARG A 166 -8.19 27.93 -5.22
CA ARG A 166 -7.32 28.83 -4.48
C ARG A 166 -7.47 30.25 -5.01
N SER A 167 -7.61 31.19 -4.10
CA SER A 167 -7.47 32.62 -4.35
C SER A 167 -6.33 33.14 -3.51
N SER A 168 -5.47 33.98 -4.07
CA SER A 168 -4.33 34.55 -3.35
C SER A 168 -4.07 35.99 -3.79
N GLU A 169 -3.62 36.78 -2.82
CA GLU A 169 -3.12 38.12 -3.00
C GLU A 169 -1.65 38.13 -2.58
N ASN A 170 -0.80 38.67 -3.43
CA ASN A 170 0.61 38.86 -3.15
C ASN A 170 0.89 40.36 -2.98
N PHE A 171 1.32 40.76 -1.81
CA PHE A 171 1.70 42.12 -1.52
C PHE A 171 3.14 42.38 -1.95
N MET A 172 3.33 43.28 -2.90
CA MET A 172 4.63 43.64 -3.44
C MET A 172 4.86 45.14 -3.28
N GLY A 173 5.18 45.58 -2.07
CA GLY A 173 5.39 47.01 -1.77
C GLY A 173 4.14 47.86 -1.98
N SER A 174 4.16 48.72 -2.99
CA SER A 174 3.02 49.62 -3.32
C SER A 174 2.01 49.00 -4.29
N SER A 175 2.18 47.77 -4.75
CA SER A 175 1.28 47.09 -5.66
C SER A 175 0.92 45.71 -5.14
N SER A 176 -0.29 45.26 -5.38
CA SER A 176 -0.74 43.89 -5.13
C SER A 176 -0.98 43.18 -6.45
N SER A 177 -0.73 41.90 -6.49
CA SER A 177 -1.15 41.03 -7.57
C SER A 177 -2.08 39.96 -7.04
N PHE A 178 -3.15 39.69 -7.75
CA PHE A 178 -4.17 38.70 -7.38
C PHE A 178 -4.13 37.53 -8.34
N SER A 179 -4.39 36.34 -7.81
CA SER A 179 -4.51 35.16 -8.65
C SER A 179 -5.58 34.20 -8.12
N ASN A 180 -6.33 33.65 -9.07
CA ASN A 180 -7.27 32.57 -8.80
C ASN A 180 -6.89 31.33 -9.59
N SER A 181 -7.06 30.16 -8.99
CA SER A 181 -6.88 28.89 -9.67
C SER A 181 -7.94 27.88 -9.25
N LEU A 182 -8.34 27.08 -10.21
CA LEU A 182 -9.23 25.93 -10.06
C LEU A 182 -8.52 24.73 -10.65
N THR A 183 -8.38 23.66 -9.86
CA THR A 183 -7.75 22.43 -10.33
C THR A 183 -8.67 21.26 -10.02
N GLN A 184 -8.89 20.39 -10.99
CA GLN A 184 -9.58 19.14 -10.82
C GLN A 184 -8.70 18.00 -11.34
N ASN A 185 -8.49 16.96 -10.53
CA ASN A 185 -7.71 15.80 -10.88
C ASN A 185 -8.55 14.55 -10.66
N PHE A 186 -8.81 13.86 -11.74
CA PHE A 186 -9.39 12.53 -11.77
C PHE A 186 -8.28 11.51 -11.82
N SER A 187 -8.33 10.48 -10.98
CA SER A 187 -7.37 9.38 -11.03
C SER A 187 -8.06 8.04 -10.81
N ARG A 188 -7.67 7.05 -11.59
CA ARG A 188 -8.08 5.66 -11.43
C ARG A 188 -6.85 4.77 -11.38
N ASN A 189 -6.71 4.03 -10.31
CA ASN A 189 -5.56 3.14 -10.14
C ASN A 189 -6.04 1.73 -9.89
N ASN A 190 -5.43 0.77 -10.56
CA ASN A 190 -5.58 -0.65 -10.31
C ASN A 190 -4.22 -1.25 -10.02
N SER A 191 -4.13 -2.15 -9.06
CA SER A 191 -2.90 -2.88 -8.83
C SER A 191 -3.15 -4.30 -8.34
N TRP A 192 -2.34 -5.21 -8.85
CA TRP A 192 -2.22 -6.58 -8.40
C TRP A 192 -0.83 -6.81 -7.84
N ASN A 193 -0.77 -7.41 -6.67
CA ASN A 193 0.49 -7.78 -6.04
C ASN A 193 0.39 -9.22 -5.57
N GLY A 194 1.31 -10.05 -6.00
CA GLY A 194 1.39 -11.44 -5.61
C GLY A 194 2.81 -11.81 -5.23
N ASN A 195 2.95 -12.64 -4.21
CA ASN A 195 4.23 -13.23 -3.84
C ASN A 195 4.04 -14.67 -3.38
N ILE A 196 5.06 -15.46 -3.58
CA ILE A 196 5.18 -16.84 -3.09
C ILE A 196 6.52 -16.98 -2.41
N ARG A 197 6.55 -17.70 -1.30
CA ARG A 197 7.76 -18.22 -0.67
C ARG A 197 7.58 -19.71 -0.48
N LEU A 198 8.39 -20.48 -1.18
CA LEU A 198 8.47 -21.92 -1.04
C LEU A 198 9.84 -22.28 -0.47
N GLU A 199 9.87 -22.95 0.65
CA GLU A 199 11.06 -23.53 1.25
C GLU A 199 10.88 -25.03 1.36
N TRP A 200 11.78 -25.78 0.76
CA TRP A 200 11.75 -27.22 0.74
C TRP A 200 13.09 -27.80 1.20
N THR A 201 13.02 -28.67 2.21
CA THR A 201 14.17 -29.38 2.77
C THR A 201 13.94 -30.88 2.54
N PRO A 202 14.24 -31.40 1.32
CA PRO A 202 14.00 -32.79 0.99
C PRO A 202 14.77 -33.77 1.89
N ASP A 203 15.97 -33.38 2.31
CA ASP A 203 16.82 -34.13 3.21
C ASP A 203 17.56 -33.17 4.17
N SER A 204 18.29 -33.71 5.15
CA SER A 204 19.02 -32.94 6.17
C SER A 204 20.18 -32.08 5.59
N MET A 205 20.55 -32.30 4.35
CA MET A 205 21.68 -31.65 3.69
C MET A 205 21.27 -30.64 2.62
N THR A 206 20.03 -30.68 2.12
CA THR A 206 19.56 -29.85 1.00
C THR A 206 18.46 -28.92 1.45
N ASN A 207 18.60 -27.64 1.12
CA ASN A 207 17.55 -26.62 1.27
C ASN A 207 17.34 -25.91 -0.06
N ILE A 208 16.09 -25.78 -0.47
CA ILE A 208 15.68 -25.11 -1.69
C ILE A 208 14.71 -24.01 -1.28
N LEU A 209 15.02 -22.77 -1.63
CA LEU A 209 14.21 -21.59 -1.39
C LEU A 209 13.85 -20.95 -2.74
N PHE A 210 12.55 -20.83 -3.02
CA PHE A 210 12.04 -20.18 -4.23
C PHE A 210 11.08 -19.05 -3.85
N ARG A 211 11.33 -17.83 -4.36
CA ARG A 211 10.61 -16.61 -3.99
C ARG A 211 10.24 -15.79 -5.22
N PRO A 212 9.22 -16.15 -5.99
CA PRO A 212 8.68 -15.31 -7.04
C PRO A 212 7.77 -14.23 -6.46
N SER A 213 7.77 -13.07 -7.11
CA SER A 213 6.81 -12.00 -6.87
C SER A 213 6.42 -11.33 -8.17
N ILE A 214 5.18 -10.89 -8.24
CA ILE A 214 4.63 -10.12 -9.35
C ILE A 214 3.91 -8.90 -8.80
N SER A 215 4.14 -7.76 -9.42
CA SER A 215 3.29 -6.59 -9.28
C SER A 215 2.93 -6.05 -10.65
N TRP A 216 1.65 -5.78 -10.84
CA TRP A 216 1.13 -5.13 -12.04
C TRP A 216 0.22 -3.99 -11.59
N SER A 217 0.36 -2.84 -12.24
CA SER A 217 -0.46 -1.67 -11.91
C SER A 217 -0.75 -0.83 -13.14
N THR A 218 -1.97 -0.32 -13.22
CA THR A 218 -2.38 0.68 -14.19
C THR A 218 -2.81 1.94 -13.45
N SER A 219 -2.51 3.10 -14.03
CA SER A 219 -2.94 4.39 -13.53
C SER A 219 -3.41 5.26 -14.69
N ASP A 220 -4.67 5.65 -14.63
CA ASP A 220 -5.29 6.59 -15.55
C ASP A 220 -5.52 7.90 -14.82
N GLY A 221 -5.11 9.02 -15.41
CA GLY A 221 -5.27 10.35 -14.85
C GLY A 221 -5.83 11.34 -15.87
N LEU A 222 -6.78 12.15 -15.41
CA LEU A 222 -7.28 13.32 -16.14
C LEU A 222 -7.12 14.52 -15.22
N SER A 223 -6.38 15.52 -15.65
CA SER A 223 -6.18 16.78 -14.92
C SER A 223 -6.69 17.97 -15.72
N GLY A 224 -7.43 18.84 -15.05
CA GLY A 224 -7.83 20.15 -15.56
C GLY A 224 -7.37 21.23 -14.59
N SER A 225 -6.73 22.26 -15.09
CA SER A 225 -6.33 23.41 -14.31
C SER A 225 -6.66 24.70 -15.07
N GLN A 226 -7.39 25.57 -14.42
CA GLN A 226 -7.67 26.91 -14.90
C GLN A 226 -7.09 27.89 -13.88
N SER A 227 -6.36 28.89 -14.37
CA SER A 227 -5.80 29.95 -13.52
C SER A 227 -5.86 31.30 -14.23
N ALA A 228 -5.99 32.34 -13.44
CA ALA A 228 -5.92 33.72 -13.92
C ALA A 228 -5.26 34.63 -12.91
N SER A 229 -4.52 35.61 -13.40
CA SER A 229 -3.82 36.63 -12.59
C SER A 229 -4.36 38.02 -12.94
N TYR A 230 -4.44 38.88 -11.91
CA TYR A 230 -5.06 40.19 -12.02
C TYR A 230 -4.18 41.24 -11.36
N ASN A 231 -4.21 42.46 -11.87
CA ASN A 231 -3.54 43.65 -11.31
C ASN A 231 -4.41 44.43 -10.31
N LYS A 232 -5.69 44.05 -10.19
CA LYS A 232 -6.66 44.59 -9.24
C LYS A 232 -7.44 43.45 -8.63
N ASP A 233 -8.00 43.62 -7.43
CA ASP A 233 -8.85 42.63 -6.80
C ASP A 233 -10.06 42.30 -7.71
N PRO A 234 -10.16 41.09 -8.25
CA PRO A 234 -11.22 40.70 -9.17
C PRO A 234 -12.62 40.77 -8.53
N TYR A 235 -12.71 40.58 -7.23
CA TYR A 235 -13.99 40.59 -6.48
C TYR A 235 -14.54 42.00 -6.24
N THR A 236 -13.74 43.03 -6.50
CA THR A 236 -14.23 44.44 -6.48
C THR A 236 -14.79 44.88 -7.83
N ILE A 237 -14.51 44.13 -8.90
CA ILE A 237 -14.88 44.48 -10.29
C ILE A 237 -16.05 43.64 -10.77
N THR A 238 -16.04 42.35 -10.49
CA THR A 238 -17.13 41.45 -10.90
C THR A 238 -17.76 40.73 -9.69
N THR A 239 -19.07 40.55 -9.75
CA THR A 239 -19.80 39.70 -8.80
C THR A 239 -19.86 38.23 -9.24
N LYS A 240 -19.37 37.93 -10.44
CA LYS A 240 -19.32 36.60 -11.02
C LYS A 240 -18.05 35.87 -10.56
N ASP A 241 -17.99 34.59 -10.82
CA ASP A 241 -16.76 33.84 -10.60
C ASP A 241 -15.65 34.39 -11.52
N PRO A 242 -14.52 34.87 -10.96
CA PRO A 242 -13.41 35.40 -11.75
C PRO A 242 -12.78 34.42 -12.74
N LEU A 243 -13.05 33.10 -12.58
CA LEU A 243 -12.61 32.07 -13.53
C LEU A 243 -13.69 31.60 -14.49
N SER A 244 -14.93 32.12 -14.37
CA SER A 244 -15.97 31.85 -15.36
C SER A 244 -15.69 32.63 -16.63
N GLU A 245 -16.22 32.15 -17.75
CA GLU A 245 -16.10 32.84 -19.03
C GLU A 245 -16.61 34.31 -18.97
N GLU A 246 -17.77 34.50 -18.32
CA GLU A 246 -18.35 35.83 -18.12
C GLU A 246 -17.51 36.72 -17.18
N GLY A 247 -16.96 36.14 -16.10
CA GLY A 247 -16.10 36.87 -15.16
C GLY A 247 -14.77 37.29 -15.81
N ILE A 248 -14.18 36.40 -16.61
CA ILE A 248 -12.97 36.68 -17.40
C ILE A 248 -13.22 37.84 -18.38
N ASP A 249 -14.35 37.83 -19.10
CA ASP A 249 -14.69 38.84 -20.05
C ASP A 249 -14.93 40.23 -19.39
N GLU A 250 -15.58 40.26 -18.21
CA GLU A 250 -15.77 41.50 -17.45
C GLU A 250 -14.44 42.06 -16.93
N LEU A 251 -13.55 41.21 -16.44
CA LEU A 251 -12.23 41.59 -15.89
C LEU A 251 -11.28 42.05 -17.00
N ASP A 252 -11.35 41.45 -18.19
CA ASP A 252 -10.54 41.83 -19.34
C ASP A 252 -11.01 43.23 -19.88
N LYS A 253 -12.32 43.45 -20.03
CA LYS A 253 -12.88 44.74 -20.38
C LYS A 253 -12.55 45.84 -19.38
N ALA A 254 -12.41 45.54 -18.11
CA ALA A 254 -11.99 46.47 -17.07
C ALA A 254 -10.46 46.68 -17.00
N GLY A 255 -9.69 46.05 -17.88
CA GLY A 255 -8.23 46.12 -17.90
C GLY A 255 -7.59 45.59 -16.60
N ALA A 256 -8.25 44.67 -15.90
CA ALA A 256 -7.77 44.10 -14.66
C ALA A 256 -7.04 42.78 -14.89
N MET A 257 -7.29 42.12 -16.01
CA MET A 257 -6.65 40.83 -16.32
C MET A 257 -5.19 40.99 -16.76
N VAL A 258 -4.29 40.19 -16.20
CA VAL A 258 -2.90 40.12 -16.61
C VAL A 258 -2.64 38.88 -17.47
N ASN A 259 -3.16 37.74 -17.04
CA ASN A 259 -2.97 36.46 -17.73
C ASN A 259 -4.08 35.48 -17.35
N SER A 260 -4.46 34.62 -18.29
CA SER A 260 -5.29 33.44 -18.02
C SER A 260 -4.68 32.20 -18.68
N GLN A 261 -4.83 31.06 -18.04
CA GLN A 261 -4.32 29.78 -18.53
C GLN A 261 -5.33 28.67 -18.27
N LEU A 262 -5.56 27.86 -19.29
CA LEU A 262 -6.29 26.60 -19.19
C LEU A 262 -5.36 25.47 -19.61
N THR A 263 -5.23 24.50 -18.75
CA THR A 263 -4.38 23.33 -19.00
C THR A 263 -5.19 22.07 -18.78
N ASN A 264 -5.16 21.16 -19.75
CA ASN A 264 -5.74 19.83 -19.64
C ASN A 264 -4.64 18.80 -19.88
N GLY A 265 -4.62 17.76 -19.07
CA GLY A 265 -3.64 16.68 -19.16
C GLY A 265 -4.30 15.32 -19.04
N ILE A 266 -3.82 14.37 -19.82
CA ILE A 266 -4.21 12.97 -19.76
C ILE A 266 -2.94 12.17 -19.49
N THR A 267 -2.98 11.27 -18.52
CA THR A 267 -1.85 10.42 -18.17
C THR A 267 -2.32 8.98 -18.15
N TYR A 268 -1.59 8.10 -18.84
CA TYR A 268 -1.73 6.65 -18.77
C TYR A 268 -0.41 6.07 -18.35
N SER A 269 -0.46 5.15 -17.40
CA SER A 269 0.73 4.41 -16.96
C SER A 269 0.36 2.97 -16.74
N ASP A 270 1.14 2.07 -17.30
CA ASP A 270 1.12 0.64 -17.02
C ASP A 270 2.50 0.25 -16.51
N ASN A 271 2.54 -0.56 -15.47
CA ASN A 271 3.80 -0.99 -14.88
C ASN A 271 3.69 -2.46 -14.47
N THR A 272 4.56 -3.27 -15.03
CA THR A 272 4.69 -4.69 -14.70
C THR A 272 6.07 -4.96 -14.11
N ASN A 273 6.10 -5.58 -12.94
CA ASN A 273 7.34 -5.96 -12.28
C ASN A 273 7.26 -7.42 -11.84
N VAL A 274 8.11 -8.26 -12.41
CA VAL A 274 8.24 -9.67 -12.04
C VAL A 274 9.63 -9.89 -11.48
N ARG A 275 9.71 -10.53 -10.33
CA ARG A 275 10.98 -10.91 -9.69
C ARG A 275 10.92 -12.37 -9.31
N GLY A 276 12.04 -13.04 -9.45
CA GLY A 276 12.21 -14.42 -8.99
C GLY A 276 13.57 -14.60 -8.33
N MET A 277 13.59 -15.30 -7.21
CA MET A 277 14.83 -15.73 -6.57
C MET A 277 14.74 -17.23 -6.32
N LEU A 278 15.70 -17.98 -6.79
CA LEU A 278 15.91 -19.39 -6.50
C LEU A 278 17.25 -19.54 -5.79
N GLN A 279 17.25 -20.16 -4.63
CA GLN A 279 18.44 -20.49 -3.89
C GLN A 279 18.42 -21.99 -3.55
N VAL A 280 19.48 -22.67 -3.91
CA VAL A 280 19.71 -24.07 -3.58
C VAL A 280 20.97 -24.16 -2.74
N ASN A 281 20.87 -24.69 -1.54
CA ASN A 281 21.99 -24.96 -0.65
C ASN A 281 22.16 -26.45 -0.46
N ARG A 282 23.40 -26.94 -0.57
CA ARG A 282 23.78 -28.31 -0.33
C ARG A 282 24.94 -28.39 0.66
N LYS A 283 24.76 -29.05 1.80
CA LYS A 283 25.84 -29.37 2.75
C LYS A 283 26.67 -30.50 2.19
N LEU A 284 28.00 -30.37 2.23
CA LEU A 284 28.97 -31.34 1.72
C LEU A 284 29.56 -32.17 2.89
N GLY A 285 28.73 -32.71 3.77
CA GLY A 285 29.16 -33.48 4.94
C GLY A 285 29.05 -32.69 6.23
N ASN A 286 29.54 -33.32 7.34
CA ASN A 286 29.32 -32.79 8.69
C ASN A 286 30.34 -31.75 9.16
N LYS A 287 31.29 -31.33 8.28
CA LYS A 287 32.39 -30.41 8.64
C LYS A 287 32.11 -28.96 8.26
N GLY A 288 30.84 -28.53 8.13
CA GLY A 288 30.47 -27.15 7.84
C GLY A 288 30.66 -26.69 6.37
N ARG A 289 31.11 -27.59 5.48
CA ARG A 289 31.25 -27.27 4.06
C ARG A 289 29.87 -27.28 3.39
N ASN A 290 29.58 -26.26 2.59
CA ASN A 290 28.35 -26.19 1.79
C ASN A 290 28.60 -25.51 0.45
N ILE A 291 27.71 -25.78 -0.51
CA ILE A 291 27.64 -25.09 -1.79
C ILE A 291 26.27 -24.43 -1.86
N THR A 292 26.25 -23.16 -2.22
CA THR A 292 25.03 -22.39 -2.44
C THR A 292 25.01 -21.89 -3.87
N LEU A 293 23.96 -22.22 -4.61
CA LEU A 293 23.63 -21.64 -5.89
C LEU A 293 22.45 -20.66 -5.68
N ARG A 294 22.63 -19.42 -6.10
CA ARG A 294 21.55 -18.41 -6.10
C ARG A 294 21.39 -17.83 -7.49
N MET A 295 20.15 -17.75 -7.92
CA MET A 295 19.75 -17.17 -9.18
C MET A 295 18.66 -16.13 -8.90
N ASP A 296 18.87 -14.91 -9.36
CA ASP A 296 17.92 -13.82 -9.27
C ASP A 296 17.53 -13.39 -10.69
N ALA A 297 16.24 -13.22 -10.92
CA ALA A 297 15.68 -12.73 -12.18
C ALA A 297 14.76 -11.55 -11.90
N LYS A 298 14.82 -10.54 -12.76
CA LYS A 298 13.96 -9.37 -12.69
C LYS A 298 13.54 -8.96 -14.11
N TYR A 299 12.24 -8.73 -14.28
CA TYR A 299 11.66 -8.07 -15.44
C TYR A 299 10.88 -6.84 -14.96
N THR A 300 11.00 -5.73 -15.68
CA THR A 300 10.26 -4.49 -15.40
C THR A 300 9.90 -3.88 -16.76
N ASP A 301 8.62 -3.58 -16.91
CA ASP A 301 8.04 -2.86 -18.04
C ASP A 301 7.34 -1.61 -17.54
#